data_d60e70cf8ca53ec89364571ebcd2e47a
#
_entry.id   d60e70cf8ca53ec89364571ebcd2e47a
#
_cell.length_a   1.000
_cell.length_b   1.000
_cell.length_c   1.000
_cell.angle_alpha   90.00
_cell.angle_beta   90.00
_cell.angle_gamma   90.00
#
_symmetry.space_group_name_H-M   'P 1'
#
loop_
_entity.id
_entity.type
_entity.pdbx_description
1 polymer ?
#
loop_
_entity_poly.entity_id
_entity_poly.type
_entity_poly.pdbx_seq_one_letter_code
_entity_poly.pdbx_strand_id
1 'polypeptide(L)' 'MKTTTFTVTGMTCDNCVHHVTEAVKGVAGVTDAQVSLAGKSAVVQGDFDETKIIAAIEEEGYEAKVGG' A
#
# COMPACT_ATOMS: atom_id res chain seq x y z
N MET A 1 5.68 -14.08 -8.50
CA MET A 1 5.70 -12.71 -7.96
C MET A 1 4.99 -11.77 -8.93
N LYS A 2 4.30 -10.81 -8.40
CA LYS A 2 3.63 -9.80 -9.21
C LYS A 2 3.91 -8.42 -8.65
N THR A 3 3.70 -7.40 -9.48
CA THR A 3 3.83 -6.02 -9.06
C THR A 3 2.49 -5.34 -9.30
N THR A 4 1.94 -4.75 -8.26
CA THR A 4 0.65 -4.08 -8.35
C THR A 4 0.80 -2.66 -7.81
N THR A 5 0.26 -1.69 -8.52
CA THR A 5 0.25 -0.31 -8.08
C THR A 5 -1.12 0.01 -7.52
N PHE A 6 -1.15 0.60 -6.34
CA PHE A 6 -2.38 1.02 -5.68
C PHE A 6 -2.37 2.54 -5.57
N THR A 7 -3.53 3.15 -5.76
CA THR A 7 -3.70 4.57 -5.47
C THR A 7 -4.15 4.69 -4.02
N VAL A 8 -3.40 5.44 -3.22
CA VAL A 8 -3.69 5.60 -1.79
C VAL A 8 -4.08 7.04 -1.53
N THR A 9 -5.25 7.21 -0.93
CA THR A 9 -5.79 8.53 -0.63
C THR A 9 -5.77 8.77 0.88
N GLY A 10 -5.46 9.98 1.29
CA GLY A 10 -5.47 10.34 2.71
C GLY A 10 -4.10 10.53 3.32
N MET A 11 -3.03 10.19 2.58
CA MET A 11 -1.68 10.43 3.07
C MET A 11 -1.37 11.92 2.99
N THR A 12 -0.95 12.51 4.12
CA THR A 12 -0.67 13.94 4.18
C THR A 12 0.74 14.27 4.60
N CYS A 13 1.51 13.27 5.04
CA CYS A 13 2.88 13.51 5.52
C CYS A 13 3.69 12.22 5.43
N ASP A 14 5.00 12.34 5.67
CA ASP A 14 5.91 11.19 5.61
C ASP A 14 5.55 10.10 6.61
N ASN A 15 5.03 10.48 7.77
CA ASN A 15 4.60 9.48 8.75
C ASN A 15 3.48 8.62 8.21
N CYS A 16 2.57 9.20 7.43
CA CYS A 16 1.50 8.45 6.80
C CYS A 16 2.07 7.43 5.82
N VAL A 17 3.04 7.85 5.02
CA VAL A 17 3.73 6.94 4.09
C VAL A 17 4.35 5.77 4.85
N HIS A 18 4.98 6.06 5.97
CA HIS A 18 5.63 5.03 6.77
C HIS A 18 4.61 4.03 7.32
N HIS A 19 3.48 4.53 7.82
CA HIS A 19 2.43 3.66 8.34
C HIS A 19 1.85 2.76 7.26
N VAL A 20 1.58 3.32 6.08
CA VAL A 20 1.07 2.54 4.96
C VAL A 20 2.09 1.49 4.53
N THR A 21 3.35 1.87 4.45
CA THR A 21 4.42 0.94 4.07
C THR A 21 4.47 -0.25 5.03
N GLU A 22 4.43 0.02 6.32
CA GLU A 22 4.48 -1.05 7.31
C GLU A 22 3.24 -1.93 7.28
N ALA A 23 2.06 -1.31 7.10
CA ALA A 23 0.82 -2.08 6.99
C ALA A 23 0.86 -3.03 5.80
N VAL A 24 1.33 -2.54 4.66
CA VAL A 24 1.42 -3.35 3.45
C VAL A 24 2.45 -4.47 3.63
N LYS A 25 3.61 -4.16 4.19
CA LYS A 25 4.65 -5.17 4.39
C LYS A 25 4.23 -6.25 5.37
N GLY A 26 3.27 -5.97 6.22
CA GLY A 26 2.74 -6.96 7.14
C GLY A 26 1.78 -7.96 6.51
N VAL A 27 1.36 -7.74 5.27
CA VAL A 27 0.46 -8.64 4.59
C VAL A 27 1.22 -9.87 4.09
N ALA A 28 0.63 -11.05 4.29
CA ALA A 28 1.27 -12.29 3.86
C ALA A 28 1.48 -12.29 2.34
N GLY A 29 2.65 -12.73 1.92
CA GLY A 29 2.99 -12.82 0.50
C GLY A 29 3.69 -11.60 -0.06
N VAL A 30 3.70 -10.49 0.66
CA VAL A 30 4.39 -9.27 0.21
C VAL A 30 5.89 -9.43 0.42
N THR A 31 6.67 -9.24 -0.67
CA THR A 31 8.12 -9.30 -0.60
C THR A 31 8.74 -7.91 -0.53
N ASP A 32 8.10 -6.93 -1.13
CA ASP A 32 8.57 -5.55 -1.08
C ASP A 32 7.41 -4.59 -1.30
N ALA A 33 7.57 -3.37 -0.82
CA ALA A 33 6.56 -2.35 -0.99
C ALA A 33 7.24 -0.99 -1.01
N GLN A 34 6.79 -0.14 -1.94
CA GLN A 34 7.26 1.24 -2.04
C GLN A 34 6.05 2.15 -2.08
N VAL A 35 6.02 3.12 -1.20
CA VAL A 35 4.92 4.07 -1.11
C VAL A 35 5.44 5.47 -1.42
N SER A 36 4.71 6.17 -2.27
CA SER A 36 5.07 7.53 -2.65
C SER A 36 4.00 8.51 -2.20
N LEU A 37 4.41 9.51 -1.43
CA LEU A 37 3.50 10.58 -1.00
C LEU A 37 3.15 11.48 -2.19
N ALA A 38 4.15 11.84 -2.97
CA ALA A 38 3.96 12.74 -4.12
C ALA A 38 3.05 12.11 -5.18
N GLY A 39 3.24 10.81 -5.42
CA GLY A 39 2.45 10.08 -6.40
C GLY A 39 1.16 9.52 -5.83
N LYS A 40 0.96 9.60 -4.54
CA LYS A 40 -0.19 9.04 -3.84
C LYS A 40 -0.40 7.58 -4.22
N SER A 41 0.68 6.83 -4.29
CA SER A 41 0.64 5.46 -4.77
C SER A 41 1.49 4.54 -3.90
N ALA A 42 1.15 3.25 -3.97
CA ALA A 42 1.89 2.21 -3.31
C ALA A 42 2.16 1.12 -4.34
N VAL A 43 3.43 0.82 -4.58
CA VAL A 43 3.82 -0.26 -5.48
C VAL A 43 4.20 -1.44 -4.61
N VAL A 44 3.48 -2.55 -4.77
CA VAL A 44 3.64 -3.73 -3.93
C VAL A 44 4.07 -4.90 -4.79
N GLN A 45 5.10 -5.59 -4.35
CA GLN A 45 5.63 -6.75 -5.06
C GLN A 45 5.50 -7.99 -4.18
N GLY A 46 5.17 -9.10 -4.81
CA GLY A 46 5.08 -10.37 -4.13
C GLY A 46 3.93 -11.21 -4.63
N ASP A 47 3.60 -12.22 -3.85
CA ASP A 47 2.50 -13.14 -4.16
C ASP A 47 1.40 -12.92 -3.10
N PHE A 48 0.63 -11.86 -3.28
CA PHE A 48 -0.34 -11.39 -2.31
C PHE A 48 -1.72 -11.25 -2.95
N ASP A 49 -2.73 -11.02 -2.09
CA ASP A 49 -4.10 -10.75 -2.53
C ASP A 49 -4.33 -9.23 -2.42
N GLU A 50 -4.73 -8.60 -3.53
CA GLU A 50 -4.97 -7.16 -3.56
C GLU A 50 -6.00 -6.73 -2.51
N THR A 51 -7.02 -7.56 -2.30
CA THR A 51 -8.05 -7.25 -1.30
C THR A 51 -7.45 -7.09 0.09
N LYS A 52 -6.47 -7.92 0.41
CA LYS A 52 -5.80 -7.84 1.71
C LYS A 52 -4.93 -6.60 1.84
N ILE A 53 -4.31 -6.19 0.74
CA ILE A 53 -3.54 -4.95 0.73
C ILE A 53 -4.45 -3.75 0.98
N ILE A 54 -5.56 -3.70 0.28
CA ILE A 54 -6.54 -2.62 0.45
C ILE A 54 -7.04 -2.59 1.89
N ALA A 55 -7.40 -3.76 2.44
CA ALA A 55 -7.87 -3.83 3.82
C ALA A 55 -6.82 -3.34 4.81
N ALA A 56 -5.56 -3.70 4.60
CA ALA A 56 -4.47 -3.28 5.48
C ALA A 56 -4.31 -1.76 5.46
N ILE A 57 -4.41 -1.16 4.28
CA ILE A 57 -4.29 0.29 4.15
C ILE A 57 -5.50 0.98 4.79
N GLU A 58 -6.68 0.43 4.60
CA GLU A 58 -7.90 1.01 5.19
C GLU A 58 -7.89 0.93 6.71
N GLU A 59 -7.30 -0.11 7.27
CA GLU A 59 -7.16 -0.23 8.72
C GLU A 59 -6.31 0.89 9.33
N GLU A 60 -5.42 1.48 8.53
CA GLU A 60 -4.61 2.60 8.96
C GLU A 60 -5.34 3.94 8.79
N GLY A 61 -6.56 3.92 8.28
CA GLY A 61 -7.36 5.12 8.12
C GLY A 61 -7.25 5.78 6.74
N TYR A 62 -6.71 5.07 5.77
CA TYR A 62 -6.56 5.57 4.40
C TYR A 62 -7.44 4.80 3.44
N GLU A 63 -7.56 5.28 2.21
CA GLU A 63 -8.27 4.57 1.17
C GLU A 63 -7.28 4.10 0.12
N ALA A 64 -7.51 2.90 -0.42
CA ALA A 64 -6.66 2.34 -1.45
C ALA A 64 -7.51 1.72 -2.55
N LYS A 65 -7.04 1.85 -3.79
CA LYS A 65 -7.66 1.25 -4.95
C LYS A 65 -6.58 0.65 -5.83
N VAL A 66 -6.89 -0.48 -6.46
CA VAL A 66 -6.01 -1.08 -7.46
C VAL A 66 -6.05 -0.21 -8.71
N GLY A 67 -4.87 0.04 -9.24
CA GLY A 67 -4.76 0.81 -10.44
C GLY A 67 -3.82 1.98 -10.27
N GLY A 68 -3.49 2.58 -11.34
CA GLY A 68 -2.55 3.70 -11.31
C GLY A 68 -2.28 4.13 -12.70
#